data_f35583c6cc04c946df4b6154dd899dc2
#
_entry.id   f35583c6cc04c946df4b6154dd899dc2
#
_cell.length_a   1.000
_cell.length_b   1.000
_cell.length_c   1.000
_cell.angle_alpha   90.00
_cell.angle_beta   90.00
_cell.angle_gamma   90.00
#
_symmetry.space_group_name_H-M   'P 1'
#
loop_
_entity.id
_entity.type
_entity.pdbx_description
1 polymer ?
#
loop_
_entity_poly.entity_id
_entity_poly.type
_entity_poly.pdbx_seq_one_letter_code
_entity_poly.pdbx_strand_id
1 'polypeptide(L)'
;RDRLRSRGLGDVYKRQLLELFLRNPGQTLPRQTILLRVWGMETEVEDGNLDNYTYFLRRSLRKVGSTLRLTTVRGIGYRLEEGNT
;
A
#
# COMPACT_ATOMS: atom_id res chain seq x y z
N ARG A 1 -16.08 20.12 2.84
CA ARG A 1 -16.39 18.84 3.46
C ARG A 1 -15.95 17.66 2.60
N ASP A 2 -16.33 17.67 1.35
CA ASP A 2 -15.87 16.62 0.45
C ASP A 2 -14.36 16.60 0.36
N ARG A 3 -13.78 17.77 0.39
CA ARG A 3 -12.35 17.89 0.34
C ARG A 3 -11.70 17.21 1.51
N LEU A 4 -12.25 17.43 2.70
CA LEU A 4 -11.73 16.79 3.90
C LEU A 4 -11.88 15.29 3.83
N ARG A 5 -13.02 14.85 3.34
CA ARG A 5 -13.25 13.42 3.24
C ARG A 5 -12.29 12.76 2.28
N SER A 6 -12.05 13.40 1.15
CA SER A 6 -11.10 12.85 0.19
C SER A 6 -9.73 12.69 0.82
N ARG A 7 -9.28 13.73 1.50
CA ARG A 7 -8.00 13.65 2.16
C ARG A 7 -7.97 12.59 3.22
N GLY A 8 -8.99 12.60 4.08
CA GLY A 8 -9.04 11.64 5.16
C GLY A 8 -9.08 10.23 4.66
N LEU A 9 -9.88 9.99 3.63
CA LEU A 9 -9.96 8.66 3.07
C LEU A 9 -8.64 8.22 2.48
N GLY A 10 -7.95 9.12 1.79
CA GLY A 10 -6.66 8.79 1.24
C GLY A 10 -5.66 8.38 2.31
N ASP A 11 -5.63 9.16 3.40
CA ASP A 11 -4.72 8.85 4.48
C ASP A 11 -5.09 7.56 5.19
N VAL A 12 -6.38 7.31 5.34
CA VAL A 12 -6.84 6.08 5.96
C VAL A 12 -6.38 4.87 5.15
N TYR A 13 -6.55 4.95 3.84
CA TYR A 13 -6.16 3.85 2.98
C TYR A 13 -4.66 3.64 2.99
N LYS A 14 -3.89 4.72 3.00
CA LYS A 14 -2.44 4.58 3.06
C LYS A 14 -2.02 3.88 4.34
N ARG A 15 -2.65 4.25 5.45
CA ARG A 15 -2.34 3.62 6.72
C ARG A 15 -2.74 2.15 6.71
N GLN A 16 -3.93 1.86 6.21
CA GLN A 16 -4.40 0.48 6.16
C GLN A 16 -3.51 -0.37 5.27
N LEU A 17 -3.07 0.19 4.17
CA LEU A 17 -2.18 -0.51 3.27
C LEU A 17 -0.86 -0.83 3.96
N LEU A 18 -0.31 0.15 4.65
CA LEU A 18 0.95 -0.09 5.37
C LEU A 18 0.76 -1.13 6.46
N GLU A 19 -0.34 -1.05 7.19
CA GLU A 19 -0.61 -2.02 8.24
C GLU A 19 -0.71 -3.43 7.68
N LEU A 20 -1.36 -3.56 6.53
CA LEU A 20 -1.49 -4.86 5.92
C LEU A 20 -0.13 -5.47 5.62
N PHE A 21 0.76 -4.67 5.08
CA PHE A 21 2.11 -5.15 4.78
C PHE A 21 2.89 -5.46 6.05
N LEU A 22 2.72 -4.65 7.08
CA LEU A 22 3.44 -4.86 8.32
C LEU A 22 2.99 -6.12 9.04
N ARG A 23 1.75 -6.51 8.82
CA ARG A 23 1.24 -7.76 9.41
C ARG A 23 1.68 -8.98 8.62
N ASN A 24 2.18 -8.77 7.42
CA ASN A 24 2.61 -9.86 6.56
C ASN A 24 4.01 -9.59 6.04
N PRO A 25 4.98 -9.46 6.96
CA PRO A 25 6.32 -9.07 6.54
C PRO A 25 6.97 -10.14 5.68
N GLY A 26 7.60 -9.70 4.61
CA GLY A 26 8.31 -10.61 3.73
C GLY A 26 7.44 -11.46 2.83
N GLN A 27 6.13 -11.27 2.92
CA GLN A 27 5.21 -12.05 2.11
C GLN A 27 4.73 -11.26 0.91
N THR A 28 4.63 -11.94 -0.22
CA THR A 28 4.11 -11.32 -1.41
C THR A 28 2.58 -11.33 -1.34
N LEU A 29 2.00 -10.15 -1.42
CA LEU A 29 0.55 -10.01 -1.37
C LEU A 29 0.04 -9.75 -2.78
N PRO A 30 -0.83 -10.61 -3.30
CA PRO A 30 -1.41 -10.38 -4.62
C PRO A 30 -2.23 -9.10 -4.65
N ARG A 31 -2.26 -8.48 -5.81
CA ARG A 31 -3.01 -7.22 -5.97
C ARG A 31 -4.45 -7.39 -5.53
N GLN A 32 -5.08 -8.47 -5.94
CA GLN A 32 -6.47 -8.72 -5.58
C GLN A 32 -6.64 -8.77 -4.07
N THR A 33 -5.73 -9.45 -3.40
CA THR A 33 -5.79 -9.56 -1.94
C THR A 33 -5.68 -8.18 -1.29
N ILE A 34 -4.75 -7.37 -1.79
CA ILE A 34 -4.56 -6.04 -1.25
C ILE A 34 -5.81 -5.20 -1.45
N LEU A 35 -6.35 -5.22 -2.66
CA LEU A 35 -7.54 -4.43 -2.96
C LEU A 35 -8.70 -4.86 -2.08
N LEU A 36 -8.86 -6.16 -1.92
CA LEU A 36 -9.94 -6.68 -1.12
C LEU A 36 -9.80 -6.30 0.34
N ARG A 37 -8.60 -6.45 0.88
CA ARG A 37 -8.37 -6.21 2.30
C ARG A 37 -8.43 -4.75 2.68
N VAL A 38 -7.98 -3.86 1.80
CA VAL A 38 -7.94 -2.44 2.11
C VAL A 38 -9.25 -1.77 1.73
N TRP A 39 -9.76 -2.07 0.55
CA TRP A 39 -10.94 -1.37 0.06
C TRP A 39 -12.22 -2.20 0.09
N GLY A 40 -12.09 -3.51 0.09
CA GLY A 40 -13.27 -4.37 0.16
C GLY A 40 -13.81 -4.75 -1.20
N MET A 41 -14.85 -5.55 -1.16
CA MET A 41 -15.41 -6.12 -2.39
C MET A 41 -16.11 -5.08 -3.25
N GLU A 42 -16.64 -4.05 -2.62
CA GLU A 42 -17.46 -3.08 -3.33
C GLU A 42 -16.67 -1.83 -3.71
N THR A 43 -15.39 -1.97 -3.76
CA THR A 43 -14.55 -0.82 -4.06
C THR A 43 -14.62 -0.47 -5.52
N GLU A 44 -14.46 0.81 -5.79
CA GLU A 44 -14.30 1.30 -7.13
C GLU A 44 -12.86 1.65 -7.42
N VAL A 45 -11.98 1.26 -6.54
CA VAL A 45 -10.56 1.54 -6.72
C VAL A 45 -10.02 0.69 -7.85
N GLU A 46 -9.38 1.32 -8.79
CA GLU A 46 -8.78 0.62 -9.92
C GLU A 46 -7.35 0.25 -9.60
N ASP A 47 -6.83 -0.68 -10.39
CA ASP A 47 -5.46 -1.12 -10.20
C ASP A 47 -4.47 0.03 -10.22
N GLY A 48 -4.73 1.02 -11.04
CA GLY A 48 -3.85 2.17 -11.11
C GLY A 48 -3.78 2.94 -9.80
N ASN A 49 -4.89 2.97 -9.09
CA ASN A 49 -4.90 3.66 -7.80
C ASN A 49 -4.06 2.93 -6.79
N LEU A 50 -4.05 1.60 -6.84
CA LEU A 50 -3.17 0.84 -5.96
C LEU A 50 -1.72 1.19 -6.21
N ASP A 51 -1.34 1.32 -7.47
CA ASP A 51 0.03 1.69 -7.81
C ASP A 51 0.38 3.06 -7.24
N ASN A 52 -0.56 3.99 -7.29
CA ASN A 52 -0.33 5.31 -6.72
C ASN A 52 -0.11 5.23 -5.22
N TYR A 53 -0.91 4.44 -4.53
CA TYR A 53 -0.76 4.30 -3.08
C TYR A 53 0.56 3.66 -2.72
N THR A 54 0.99 2.65 -3.47
CA THR A 54 2.29 2.05 -3.19
C THR A 54 3.43 3.00 -3.48
N TYR A 55 3.27 3.83 -4.50
CA TYR A 55 4.26 4.85 -4.80
C TYR A 55 4.42 5.82 -3.63
N PHE A 56 3.30 6.27 -3.08
CA PHE A 56 3.35 7.19 -1.93
C PHE A 56 3.92 6.49 -0.70
N LEU A 57 3.63 5.23 -0.52
CA LEU A 57 4.21 4.48 0.60
C LEU A 57 5.72 4.41 0.47
N ARG A 58 6.21 4.14 -0.73
CA ARG A 58 7.64 4.08 -0.95
C ARG A 58 8.29 5.40 -0.61
N ARG A 59 7.67 6.49 -1.04
CA ARG A 59 8.21 7.80 -0.77
C ARG A 59 8.21 8.08 0.74
N SER A 60 7.15 7.72 1.41
CA SER A 60 7.05 7.94 2.84
C SER A 60 8.11 7.17 3.61
N LEU A 61 8.32 5.91 3.22
CA LEU A 61 9.32 5.09 3.88
C LEU A 61 10.71 5.67 3.69
N ARG A 62 11.00 6.13 2.50
CA ARG A 62 12.28 6.72 2.21
C ARG A 62 12.47 8.02 2.98
N LYS A 63 11.40 8.79 3.07
CA LYS A 63 11.45 10.10 3.70
C LYS A 63 11.78 10.01 5.18
N VAL A 64 11.27 8.98 5.85
CA VAL A 64 11.54 8.80 7.27
C VAL A 64 12.80 7.97 7.52
N GLY A 65 13.50 7.60 6.47
CA GLY A 65 14.74 6.85 6.63
C GLY A 65 14.54 5.41 7.03
N SER A 66 13.38 4.84 6.68
CA SER A 66 13.12 3.45 7.02
C SER A 66 13.99 2.52 6.19
N THR A 67 14.36 1.39 6.80
CA THR A 67 15.07 0.35 6.06
C THR A 67 14.12 -0.56 5.30
N LEU A 68 12.82 -0.41 5.53
CA LEU A 68 11.85 -1.23 4.84
C LEU A 68 11.72 -0.81 3.39
N ARG A 69 11.47 -1.78 2.53
CA ARG A 69 11.32 -1.54 1.11
C ARG A 69 10.08 -2.24 0.60
N LEU A 70 9.30 -1.50 -0.16
CA LEU A 70 8.10 -2.03 -0.79
C LEU A 70 8.46 -2.41 -2.21
N THR A 71 8.51 -3.70 -2.46
CA THR A 71 8.99 -4.25 -3.71
C THR A 71 7.83 -4.69 -4.57
N THR A 72 7.90 -4.38 -5.86
CA THR A 72 6.92 -4.87 -6.82
C THR A 72 7.32 -6.27 -7.23
N VAL A 73 6.38 -7.21 -7.10
CA VAL A 73 6.57 -8.57 -7.57
C VAL A 73 5.77 -8.69 -8.86
N ARG A 74 6.48 -8.68 -9.97
CA ARG A 74 5.84 -8.57 -11.28
C ARG A 74 4.83 -9.68 -11.51
N GLY A 75 3.66 -9.28 -11.98
CA GLY A 75 2.62 -10.23 -12.30
C GLY A 75 1.87 -10.76 -11.09
N ILE A 76 2.29 -10.40 -9.87
CA ILE A 76 1.65 -10.93 -8.67
C ILE A 76 1.15 -9.81 -7.79
N GLY A 77 2.04 -8.97 -7.30
CA GLY A 77 1.63 -7.92 -6.39
C GLY A 77 2.80 -7.21 -5.77
N TYR A 78 2.78 -7.08 -4.45
CA TYR A 78 3.78 -6.31 -3.73
C TYR A 78 4.25 -7.05 -2.49
N ARG A 79 5.43 -6.69 -2.03
CA ARG A 79 6.02 -7.29 -0.84
C ARG A 79 6.78 -6.24 -0.07
N LEU A 80 6.55 -6.17 1.24
CA LEU A 80 7.32 -5.30 2.12
C LEU A 80 8.37 -6.13 2.81
N GLU A 81 9.62 -5.74 2.67
CA GLU A 81 10.72 -6.52 3.22
C GLU A 81 11.80 -5.58 3.70
N GLU A 82 12.69 -6.14 4.54
CA GLU A 82 13.82 -5.39 4.99
C GLU A 82 14.75 -5.11 3.84
N GLY A 83 15.10 -3.84 3.70
CA GLY A 83 16.05 -3.48 2.69
C GLY A 83 17.43 -3.87 3.13
N ASN A 84 18.19 -4.31 2.18
CA ASN A 84 19.57 -4.63 2.45
C ASN A 84 20.41 -3.43 2.30
N THR A 85 21.24 -3.16 3.20
CA THR A 85 22.14 -2.02 3.11
C THR A 85 23.45 -2.38 2.48
#